data_55612bfb9da10157a09d6cdec0577dcb
#
_entry.id   55612bfb9da10157a09d6cdec0577dcb
#
_cell.length_a   1.000
_cell.length_b   1.000
_cell.length_c   1.000
_cell.angle_alpha   90.00
_cell.angle_beta   90.00
_cell.angle_gamma   90.00
#
_symmetry.space_group_name_H-M   'P 1'
#
loop_
_entity.id
_entity.type
_entity.pdbx_description
1 polymer ?
#
loop_
_entity_poly.entity_id
_entity_poly.type
_entity_poly.pdbx_seq_one_letter_code
_entity_poly.pdbx_strand_id
1 'polypeptide(L)'
;RTADAHSRDIFFVSMARSMGIPARIDEVTGKVQLMGDEGTVDVNFEAMEQASAPTGKFIARYTPIKSLADPKYYSHFSISRLTPAGTLKLLNYDEGDIDMGGGATWANLLKNGTALDAGNYVMVTGTRLANGGVLSQLTFFTIKPGETTTVDLVMRESKDDIQVIGNFNSESTYKPI
;
A
#
# COMPACT_ATOMS: atom_id res chain seq x y z
N ARG A 1 1.26 32.48 6.11
CA ARG A 1 1.46 31.22 5.38
C ARG A 1 0.92 30.11 6.25
N THR A 2 -0.12 29.47 5.83
CA THR A 2 -0.64 28.25 6.45
C THR A 2 0.26 27.08 6.02
N ALA A 3 0.72 26.26 6.98
CA ALA A 3 1.40 25.00 6.68
C ALA A 3 0.39 24.03 6.02
N ASP A 4 0.86 23.23 5.07
CA ASP A 4 0.05 22.13 4.55
C ASP A 4 -0.16 21.05 5.63
N ALA A 5 -1.10 20.13 5.40
CA ALA A 5 -1.48 19.11 6.39
C ALA A 5 -0.27 18.22 6.77
N HIS A 6 0.56 17.86 5.81
CA HIS A 6 1.72 17.02 6.05
C HIS A 6 2.79 17.70 6.91
N SER A 7 3.08 18.97 6.62
CA SER A 7 4.00 19.78 7.44
C SER A 7 3.48 19.97 8.87
N ARG A 8 2.17 20.13 9.04
CA ARG A 8 1.52 20.19 10.37
C ARG A 8 1.70 18.89 11.13
N ASP A 9 1.49 17.76 10.47
CA ASP A 9 1.57 16.44 11.07
C ASP A 9 3.01 16.13 11.56
N ILE A 10 4.02 16.42 10.72
CA ILE A 10 5.44 16.29 11.09
C ILE A 10 5.79 17.21 12.28
N PHE A 11 5.34 18.45 12.23
CA PHE A 11 5.60 19.42 13.30
C PHE A 11 4.99 18.95 14.62
N PHE A 12 3.74 18.46 14.60
CA PHE A 12 3.08 17.95 15.79
C PHE A 12 3.82 16.77 16.41
N VAL A 13 4.20 15.77 15.59
CA VAL A 13 4.95 14.60 16.07
C VAL A 13 6.29 15.01 16.66
N SER A 14 7.00 15.92 16.00
CA SER A 14 8.30 16.43 16.50
C SER A 14 8.14 17.16 17.83
N MET A 15 7.11 17.98 17.97
CA MET A 15 6.81 18.69 19.21
C MET A 15 6.40 17.74 20.34
N ALA A 16 5.53 16.78 20.07
CA ALA A 16 5.12 15.77 21.05
C ALA A 16 6.32 14.99 21.58
N ARG A 17 7.19 14.52 20.68
CA ARG A 17 8.42 13.81 21.06
C ARG A 17 9.39 14.66 21.88
N SER A 18 9.52 15.95 21.57
CA SER A 18 10.35 16.87 22.35
C SER A 18 9.85 17.07 23.79
N MET A 19 8.57 16.86 24.02
CA MET A 19 7.94 16.89 25.34
C MET A 19 7.89 15.50 26.03
N GLY A 20 8.54 14.50 25.45
CA GLY A 20 8.56 13.13 25.99
C GLY A 20 7.26 12.33 25.73
N ILE A 21 6.38 12.82 24.88
CA ILE A 21 5.15 12.12 24.50
C ILE A 21 5.45 11.26 23.27
N PRO A 22 5.35 9.92 23.36
CA PRO A 22 5.54 9.05 22.20
C PRO A 22 4.49 9.31 21.13
N ALA A 23 4.92 9.72 19.94
CA ALA A 23 4.05 10.03 18.81
C ALA A 23 4.68 9.58 17.51
N ARG A 24 3.83 9.24 16.51
CA ARG A 24 4.27 8.89 15.16
C ARG A 24 3.25 9.32 14.11
N ILE A 25 3.68 9.36 12.87
CA ILE A 25 2.78 9.26 11.72
C ILE A 25 2.70 7.77 11.39
N ASP A 26 1.49 7.22 11.36
CA ASP A 26 1.29 5.83 10.95
C ASP A 26 1.60 5.70 9.46
N GLU A 27 2.54 4.86 9.12
CA GLU A 27 3.09 4.74 7.77
C GLU A 27 2.03 4.27 6.77
N VAL A 28 1.13 3.38 7.20
CA VAL A 28 0.10 2.80 6.33
C VAL A 28 -1.05 3.77 6.08
N THR A 29 -1.58 4.38 7.12
CA THR A 29 -2.77 5.24 7.04
C THR A 29 -2.44 6.72 6.90
N GLY A 30 -1.19 7.12 7.21
CA GLY A 30 -0.75 8.50 7.26
C GLY A 30 -1.38 9.32 8.38
N LYS A 31 -1.95 8.67 9.40
CA LYS A 31 -2.52 9.33 10.56
C LYS A 31 -1.46 9.65 11.59
N VAL A 32 -1.62 10.78 12.27
CA VAL A 32 -0.83 11.09 13.45
C VAL A 32 -1.35 10.29 14.64
N GLN A 33 -0.46 9.65 15.37
CA GLN A 33 -0.79 8.78 16.49
C GLN A 33 0.04 9.14 17.72
N LEU A 34 -0.63 9.13 18.88
CA LEU A 34 0.02 9.12 20.19
C LEU A 34 0.04 7.69 20.70
N MET A 35 1.17 7.27 21.25
CA MET A 35 1.34 5.94 21.81
C MET A 35 1.35 6.05 23.33
N GLY A 36 0.45 5.35 24.02
CA GLY A 36 0.35 5.29 25.46
C GLY A 36 0.31 3.85 25.97
N ASP A 37 0.32 3.69 27.29
CA ASP A 37 0.31 2.38 27.93
C ASP A 37 -0.96 1.56 27.63
N GLU A 38 -2.06 2.23 27.34
CA GLU A 38 -3.35 1.61 26.98
C GLU A 38 -3.54 1.41 25.49
N GLY A 39 -2.54 1.76 24.67
CA GLY A 39 -2.56 1.61 23.22
C GLY A 39 -2.28 2.89 22.43
N THR A 40 -2.64 2.86 21.16
CA THR A 40 -2.39 3.96 20.22
C THR A 40 -3.68 4.75 19.97
N VAL A 41 -3.59 6.07 20.03
CA VAL A 41 -4.71 7.01 19.81
C VAL A 41 -4.43 7.86 18.57
N ASP A 42 -5.37 7.89 17.63
CA ASP A 42 -5.30 8.76 16.45
C ASP A 42 -5.56 10.22 16.84
N VAL A 43 -4.69 11.13 16.37
CA VAL A 43 -4.86 12.58 16.54
C VAL A 43 -5.65 13.13 15.36
N ASN A 44 -6.80 13.72 15.64
CA ASN A 44 -7.61 14.41 14.64
C ASN A 44 -7.55 15.93 14.89
N PHE A 45 -6.93 16.67 13.98
CA PHE A 45 -6.82 18.12 14.09
C PHE A 45 -8.11 18.86 13.74
N GLU A 46 -9.09 18.18 13.16
CA GLU A 46 -10.36 18.80 12.73
C GLU A 46 -11.52 18.55 13.71
N ALA A 47 -11.34 17.60 14.63
CA ALA A 47 -12.33 17.26 15.63
C ALA A 47 -11.74 17.35 17.04
N MET A 48 -12.50 17.91 17.97
CA MET A 48 -12.13 17.98 19.39
C MET A 48 -12.21 16.62 20.11
N GLU A 49 -12.66 15.56 19.43
CA GLU A 49 -12.80 14.23 20.01
C GLU A 49 -11.76 13.28 19.45
N GLN A 50 -10.97 12.71 20.34
CA GLN A 50 -10.03 11.62 20.06
C GLN A 50 -10.83 10.30 19.92
N ALA A 51 -11.18 9.93 18.71
CA ALA A 51 -11.73 8.60 18.44
C ALA A 51 -10.78 7.86 17.49
N SER A 52 -10.22 6.75 17.92
CA SER A 52 -9.59 5.81 16.99
C SER A 52 -10.67 5.29 16.04
N ALA A 53 -10.44 5.36 14.74
CA ALA A 53 -11.39 4.79 13.80
C ALA A 53 -11.46 3.27 14.03
N PRO A 54 -12.66 2.68 14.07
CA PRO A 54 -12.78 1.25 14.20
C PRO A 54 -12.06 0.55 13.04
N THR A 55 -11.36 -0.54 13.34
CA THR A 55 -10.56 -1.29 12.35
C THR A 55 -11.16 -2.65 12.07
N GLY A 56 -10.84 -3.20 10.91
CA GLY A 56 -11.06 -4.60 10.54
C GLY A 56 -9.78 -5.22 9.99
N LYS A 57 -9.77 -6.53 9.85
CA LYS A 57 -8.64 -7.26 9.27
C LYS A 57 -8.80 -7.40 7.76
N PHE A 58 -7.78 -7.03 7.02
CA PHE A 58 -7.72 -7.18 5.56
C PHE A 58 -6.71 -8.26 5.17
N ILE A 59 -7.11 -9.18 4.31
CA ILE A 59 -6.27 -10.24 3.75
C ILE A 59 -6.38 -10.16 2.22
N ALA A 60 -5.25 -10.10 1.53
CA ALA A 60 -5.23 -10.30 0.09
C ALA A 60 -4.75 -11.71 -0.23
N ARG A 61 -5.56 -12.47 -0.98
CA ARG A 61 -5.15 -13.78 -1.50
C ARG A 61 -4.50 -13.60 -2.86
N TYR A 62 -3.36 -14.22 -3.05
CA TYR A 62 -2.68 -14.23 -4.32
C TYR A 62 -2.28 -15.65 -4.72
N THR A 63 -2.56 -16.01 -5.95
CA THR A 63 -2.05 -17.23 -6.56
C THR A 63 -0.87 -16.83 -7.44
N PRO A 64 0.36 -17.26 -7.12
CA PRO A 64 1.54 -16.93 -7.90
C PRO A 64 1.39 -17.32 -9.38
N ILE A 65 1.75 -16.39 -10.24
CA ILE A 65 1.87 -16.64 -11.68
C ILE A 65 3.33 -16.92 -12.04
N LYS A 66 3.59 -17.51 -13.21
CA LYS A 66 4.93 -17.94 -13.61
C LYS A 66 5.95 -16.79 -13.62
N SER A 67 5.52 -15.60 -13.99
CA SER A 67 6.35 -14.41 -14.11
C SER A 67 6.49 -13.61 -12.81
N LEU A 68 5.64 -13.87 -11.79
CA LEU A 68 5.60 -13.08 -10.58
C LEU A 68 5.20 -13.95 -9.38
N ALA A 69 6.16 -14.25 -8.51
CA ALA A 69 5.94 -15.08 -7.33
C ALA A 69 5.37 -14.27 -6.15
N ASP A 70 5.84 -13.03 -5.96
CA ASP A 70 5.45 -12.16 -4.85
C ASP A 70 5.29 -10.70 -5.34
N PRO A 71 4.05 -10.24 -5.57
CA PRO A 71 3.79 -8.88 -6.02
C PRO A 71 4.29 -7.84 -5.01
N LYS A 72 4.86 -6.73 -5.53
CA LYS A 72 5.35 -5.62 -4.74
C LYS A 72 4.35 -4.46 -4.76
N TYR A 73 4.18 -3.82 -3.63
CA TYR A 73 3.39 -2.59 -3.50
C TYR A 73 4.01 -1.49 -4.38
N TYR A 74 3.22 -0.57 -4.84
CA TYR A 74 3.55 0.47 -5.84
C TYR A 74 3.93 -0.05 -7.23
N SER A 75 4.66 -1.16 -7.33
CA SER A 75 5.11 -1.69 -8.63
C SER A 75 4.06 -2.54 -9.34
N HIS A 76 3.34 -3.38 -8.59
CA HIS A 76 2.38 -4.34 -9.12
C HIS A 76 0.97 -4.09 -8.62
N PHE A 77 0.81 -3.54 -7.42
CA PHE A 77 -0.49 -3.17 -6.87
C PHE A 77 -0.39 -1.96 -5.94
N SER A 78 -1.52 -1.33 -5.72
CA SER A 78 -1.71 -0.28 -4.72
C SER A 78 -3.10 -0.37 -4.11
N ILE A 79 -3.27 0.17 -2.92
CA ILE A 79 -4.54 0.24 -2.21
C ILE A 79 -4.82 1.68 -1.84
N SER A 80 -6.02 2.16 -2.15
CA SER A 80 -6.46 3.49 -1.77
C SER A 80 -7.76 3.42 -1.00
N ARG A 81 -7.88 4.25 0.03
CA ARG A 81 -9.14 4.48 0.73
C ARG A 81 -9.98 5.48 -0.03
N LEU A 82 -11.26 5.17 -0.21
CA LEU A 82 -12.24 6.11 -0.74
C LEU A 82 -12.76 6.96 0.42
N THR A 83 -12.54 8.26 0.34
CA THR A 83 -13.02 9.19 1.38
C THR A 83 -14.51 9.50 1.19
N PRO A 84 -15.22 10.00 2.22
CA PRO A 84 -16.61 10.45 2.07
C PRO A 84 -16.79 11.56 1.02
N ALA A 85 -15.74 12.33 0.76
CA ALA A 85 -15.73 13.37 -0.29
C ALA A 85 -15.55 12.80 -1.72
N GLY A 86 -15.46 11.46 -1.87
CA GLY A 86 -15.26 10.81 -3.17
C GLY A 86 -13.82 10.83 -3.69
N THR A 87 -12.86 11.25 -2.88
CA THR A 87 -11.43 11.25 -3.26
C THR A 87 -10.74 9.96 -2.83
N LEU A 88 -9.66 9.60 -3.51
CA LEU A 88 -8.83 8.45 -3.18
C LEU A 88 -7.61 8.91 -2.37
N LYS A 89 -7.41 8.28 -1.21
CA LYS A 89 -6.20 8.43 -0.40
C LYS A 89 -5.40 7.13 -0.49
N LEU A 90 -4.24 7.20 -1.13
CA LEU A 90 -3.32 6.07 -1.24
C LEU A 90 -2.81 5.67 0.16
N LEU A 91 -2.81 4.37 0.46
CA LEU A 91 -2.11 3.85 1.62
C LEU A 91 -0.61 3.83 1.33
N ASN A 92 0.18 4.30 2.27
CA ASN A 92 1.63 4.29 2.17
C ASN A 92 2.19 3.10 2.97
N TYR A 93 2.84 2.18 2.26
CA TYR A 93 3.68 1.17 2.86
C TYR A 93 5.12 1.56 2.58
N ASP A 94 5.88 1.91 3.62
CA ASP A 94 7.25 2.32 3.45
C ASP A 94 8.09 1.21 2.81
N GLU A 95 8.92 1.65 1.90
CA GLU A 95 10.03 0.85 1.41
C GLU A 95 11.03 0.77 2.56
N GLY A 96 11.07 -0.36 3.26
CA GLY A 96 12.03 -0.58 4.35
C GLY A 96 13.44 -0.19 3.92
N ASP A 97 14.23 0.34 4.83
CA ASP A 97 15.52 1.03 4.68
C ASP A 97 16.61 0.37 3.83
N ILE A 98 16.38 -0.77 3.21
CA ILE A 98 17.46 -1.57 2.59
C ILE A 98 17.11 -2.21 1.24
N ASP A 99 15.90 -2.06 0.71
CA ASP A 99 15.59 -2.70 -0.55
C ASP A 99 15.65 -1.72 -1.71
N MET A 100 16.75 -1.74 -2.44
CA MET A 100 16.98 -0.99 -3.67
C MET A 100 15.90 -1.32 -4.73
N GLY A 101 14.72 -0.69 -4.59
CA GLY A 101 13.57 -0.88 -5.47
C GLY A 101 12.64 -2.02 -5.11
N GLY A 102 12.64 -2.47 -3.85
CA GLY A 102 11.89 -3.63 -3.41
C GLY A 102 10.44 -3.38 -3.04
N GLY A 103 10.10 -2.27 -2.43
CA GLY A 103 8.77 -2.02 -1.86
C GLY A 103 8.27 -3.17 -0.97
N ALA A 104 7.30 -2.93 -0.13
CA ALA A 104 6.70 -3.96 0.68
C ALA A 104 6.00 -5.03 -0.19
N THR A 105 6.26 -6.31 0.05
CA THR A 105 5.71 -7.40 -0.76
C THR A 105 4.34 -7.86 -0.25
N TRP A 106 3.54 -8.46 -1.14
CA TRP A 106 2.28 -9.07 -0.74
C TRP A 106 2.45 -10.09 0.39
N ALA A 107 3.48 -10.94 0.30
CA ALA A 107 3.71 -11.99 1.30
C ALA A 107 3.96 -11.41 2.70
N ASN A 108 4.67 -10.31 2.79
CA ASN A 108 5.00 -9.66 4.05
C ASN A 108 3.83 -8.83 4.61
N LEU A 109 3.09 -8.13 3.75
CA LEU A 109 2.07 -7.17 4.16
C LEU A 109 0.68 -7.78 4.32
N LEU A 110 0.23 -8.56 3.34
CA LEU A 110 -1.19 -8.83 3.15
C LEU A 110 -1.57 -10.31 3.24
N LYS A 111 -0.61 -11.21 3.10
CA LYS A 111 -0.85 -12.65 3.13
C LYS A 111 -1.44 -13.12 4.46
N ASN A 112 -0.91 -12.63 5.56
CA ASN A 112 -1.35 -12.99 6.92
C ASN A 112 -2.39 -12.00 7.48
N GLY A 113 -2.68 -10.96 6.70
CA GLY A 113 -3.62 -9.91 7.03
C GLY A 113 -3.01 -8.75 7.80
N THR A 114 -3.53 -7.58 7.54
CA THR A 114 -3.18 -6.31 8.18
C THR A 114 -4.43 -5.63 8.71
N ALA A 115 -4.29 -4.79 9.74
CA ALA A 115 -5.39 -3.97 10.22
C ALA A 115 -5.56 -2.75 9.32
N LEU A 116 -6.78 -2.50 8.88
CA LEU A 116 -7.18 -1.29 8.16
C LEU A 116 -8.38 -0.65 8.84
N ASP A 117 -8.49 0.67 8.75
CA ASP A 117 -9.67 1.38 9.21
C ASP A 117 -10.92 0.89 8.48
N ALA A 118 -12.05 0.88 9.17
CA ALA A 118 -13.33 0.64 8.53
C ALA A 118 -13.61 1.69 7.45
N GLY A 119 -14.09 1.23 6.30
CA GLY A 119 -14.36 2.11 5.16
C GLY A 119 -14.30 1.40 3.82
N ASN A 120 -14.45 2.18 2.76
CA ASN A 120 -14.41 1.69 1.39
C ASN A 120 -13.02 1.88 0.79
N TYR A 121 -12.59 0.89 0.02
CA TYR A 121 -11.26 0.84 -0.56
C TYR A 121 -11.31 0.41 -2.02
N VAL A 122 -10.28 0.75 -2.74
CA VAL A 122 -9.99 0.19 -4.07
C VAL A 122 -8.55 -0.33 -4.09
N MET A 123 -8.40 -1.56 -4.55
CA MET A 123 -7.12 -2.14 -4.91
C MET A 123 -6.96 -2.08 -6.43
N VAL A 124 -5.85 -1.54 -6.87
CA VAL A 124 -5.48 -1.49 -8.29
C VAL A 124 -4.30 -2.44 -8.48
N THR A 125 -4.42 -3.37 -9.42
CA THR A 125 -3.31 -4.21 -9.85
C THR A 125 -2.91 -3.85 -11.27
N GLY A 126 -1.63 -4.02 -11.62
CA GLY A 126 -1.14 -3.68 -12.94
C GLY A 126 0.02 -4.57 -13.37
N THR A 127 -0.11 -5.15 -14.57
CA THR A 127 0.97 -5.88 -15.25
C THR A 127 1.41 -5.06 -16.47
N ARG A 128 2.67 -4.69 -16.49
CA ARG A 128 3.25 -3.98 -17.64
C ARG A 128 3.57 -4.98 -18.75
N LEU A 129 3.14 -4.64 -19.96
CA LEU A 129 3.35 -5.44 -21.17
C LEU A 129 4.61 -4.97 -21.90
N ALA A 130 5.19 -5.85 -22.73
CA ALA A 130 6.38 -5.54 -23.52
C ALA A 130 6.15 -4.38 -24.51
N ASN A 131 4.92 -4.21 -25.01
CA ASN A 131 4.53 -3.12 -25.91
C ASN A 131 4.31 -1.77 -25.20
N GLY A 132 4.55 -1.70 -23.87
CA GLY A 132 4.34 -0.50 -23.06
C GLY A 132 2.92 -0.33 -22.50
N GLY A 133 1.98 -1.18 -22.90
CA GLY A 133 0.64 -1.21 -22.31
C GLY A 133 0.64 -1.71 -20.87
N VAL A 134 -0.47 -1.52 -20.16
CA VAL A 134 -0.68 -2.05 -18.81
C VAL A 134 -2.01 -2.77 -18.73
N LEU A 135 -2.00 -4.03 -18.32
CA LEU A 135 -3.21 -4.75 -17.96
C LEU A 135 -3.55 -4.44 -16.52
N SER A 136 -4.53 -3.59 -16.29
CA SER A 136 -4.96 -3.22 -14.94
C SER A 136 -6.28 -3.88 -14.55
N GLN A 137 -6.47 -4.03 -13.23
CA GLN A 137 -7.74 -4.42 -12.62
C GLN A 137 -7.98 -3.56 -11.40
N LEU A 138 -9.23 -3.10 -11.25
CA LEU A 138 -9.71 -2.40 -10.08
C LEU A 138 -10.64 -3.32 -9.29
N THR A 139 -10.38 -3.47 -8.01
CA THR A 139 -11.22 -4.28 -7.10
C THR A 139 -11.65 -3.40 -5.94
N PHE A 140 -12.94 -3.12 -5.86
CA PHE A 140 -13.54 -2.35 -4.76
C PHE A 140 -13.93 -3.30 -3.63
N PHE A 141 -13.67 -2.88 -2.38
CA PHE A 141 -14.03 -3.66 -1.20
C PHE A 141 -14.30 -2.76 0.01
N THR A 142 -14.96 -3.32 1.02
CA THR A 142 -15.29 -2.61 2.25
C THR A 142 -14.69 -3.34 3.44
N ILE A 143 -14.01 -2.58 4.30
CA ILE A 143 -13.55 -3.06 5.61
C ILE A 143 -14.61 -2.70 6.64
N LYS A 144 -15.11 -3.70 7.35
CA LYS A 144 -16.06 -3.51 8.44
C LYS A 144 -15.38 -3.67 9.80
N PRO A 145 -15.85 -2.94 10.82
CA PRO A 145 -15.27 -3.04 12.16
C PRO A 145 -15.28 -4.48 12.70
N GLY A 146 -14.12 -4.94 13.18
CA GLY A 146 -13.98 -6.26 13.81
C GLY A 146 -14.11 -7.46 12.87
N GLU A 147 -14.41 -7.26 11.58
CA GLU A 147 -14.54 -8.34 10.60
C GLU A 147 -13.24 -8.56 9.82
N THR A 148 -13.10 -9.77 9.27
CA THR A 148 -12.04 -10.09 8.31
C THR A 148 -12.58 -9.98 6.90
N THR A 149 -11.99 -9.10 6.10
CA THR A 149 -12.28 -8.96 4.66
C THR A 149 -11.16 -9.62 3.87
N THR A 150 -11.51 -10.55 2.99
CA THR A 150 -10.57 -11.23 2.10
C THR A 150 -10.87 -10.85 0.64
N VAL A 151 -9.83 -10.45 -0.10
CA VAL A 151 -9.93 -10.02 -1.51
C VAL A 151 -8.86 -10.74 -2.32
N ASP A 152 -9.21 -11.12 -3.56
CA ASP A 152 -8.24 -11.71 -4.47
C ASP A 152 -7.39 -10.62 -5.15
N LEU A 153 -6.07 -10.71 -4.98
CA LEU A 153 -5.09 -9.91 -5.71
C LEU A 153 -4.83 -10.65 -7.03
N VAL A 154 -5.42 -10.16 -8.12
CA VAL A 154 -5.34 -10.80 -9.43
C VAL A 154 -4.34 -10.05 -10.29
N MET A 155 -3.27 -10.75 -10.71
CA MET A 155 -2.34 -10.26 -11.72
C MET A 155 -2.73 -10.84 -13.08
N ARG A 156 -3.04 -9.95 -14.03
CA ARG A 156 -3.47 -10.36 -15.38
C ARG A 156 -2.24 -10.64 -16.23
N GLU A 157 -2.26 -11.73 -16.98
CA GLU A 157 -1.22 -12.07 -17.96
C GLU A 157 -1.80 -11.97 -19.37
N SER A 158 -1.02 -11.45 -20.32
CA SER A 158 -1.32 -11.59 -21.75
C SER A 158 -0.58 -12.79 -22.30
N LYS A 159 -1.30 -13.66 -22.97
CA LYS A 159 -0.68 -14.81 -23.67
C LYS A 159 0.10 -14.39 -24.90
N ASP A 160 -0.20 -13.19 -25.41
CA ASP A 160 0.37 -12.70 -26.66
C ASP A 160 1.72 -11.96 -26.46
N ASP A 161 2.04 -11.61 -25.21
CA ASP A 161 3.24 -10.80 -24.90
C ASP A 161 4.49 -11.60 -24.57
N ILE A 162 4.39 -12.92 -24.41
CA ILE A 162 5.55 -13.78 -24.15
C ILE A 162 5.97 -14.47 -25.45
N GLN A 163 6.42 -13.70 -26.44
CA GLN A 163 7.20 -14.27 -27.51
C GLN A 163 8.67 -14.29 -27.07
N VAL A 164 9.20 -15.49 -26.90
CA VAL A 164 10.64 -15.70 -26.78
C VAL A 164 11.23 -15.44 -28.16
N ILE A 165 11.72 -14.21 -28.40
CA ILE A 165 12.35 -13.80 -29.66
C ILE A 165 13.80 -14.30 -29.80
N GLY A 166 14.33 -14.97 -28.76
CA GLY A 166 15.64 -15.60 -28.77
C GLY A 166 16.15 -15.94 -27.37
N ASN A 167 17.13 -16.81 -27.31
CA ASN A 167 17.88 -17.10 -26.10
C ASN A 167 19.19 -16.32 -26.14
N PHE A 168 19.43 -15.53 -25.10
CA PHE A 168 20.69 -14.83 -24.91
C PHE A 168 21.58 -15.68 -23.99
N ASN A 169 22.77 -16.03 -24.44
CA ASN A 169 23.78 -16.68 -23.62
C ASN A 169 25.13 -15.95 -23.78
N SER A 170 26.11 -16.30 -22.95
CA SER A 170 27.44 -15.67 -22.94
C SER A 170 28.22 -15.82 -24.24
N GLU A 171 27.79 -16.73 -25.14
CA GLU A 171 28.44 -17.02 -26.42
C GLU A 171 27.73 -16.31 -27.60
N SER A 172 26.63 -15.61 -27.33
CA SER A 172 25.85 -14.92 -28.35
C SER A 172 26.61 -13.68 -28.85
N THR A 173 26.93 -13.64 -30.15
CA THR A 173 27.52 -12.47 -30.81
C THR A 173 26.43 -11.48 -31.16
N TYR A 174 26.51 -10.28 -30.62
CA TYR A 174 25.59 -9.18 -30.93
C TYR A 174 26.05 -8.50 -32.23
N LYS A 175 25.22 -8.49 -33.25
CA LYS A 175 25.39 -7.61 -34.39
C LYS A 175 24.40 -6.46 -34.28
N PRO A 176 24.84 -5.21 -34.03
CA PRO A 176 23.93 -4.07 -34.08
C PRO A 176 23.41 -3.92 -35.51
N ILE A 177 22.12 -3.62 -35.64
CA ILE A 177 21.43 -3.28 -36.89
C ILE A 177 21.80 -1.86 -37.28
#